data_7211ab09dfaf99cc69e0e69c87ffd2e1
#
_entry.id   7211ab09dfaf99cc69e0e69c87ffd2e1
#
_cell.length_a   1.000
_cell.length_b   1.000
_cell.length_c   1.000
_cell.angle_alpha   90.00
_cell.angle_beta   90.00
_cell.angle_gamma   90.00
#
_symmetry.space_group_name_H-M   'P 1'
#
loop_
_entity.id
_entity.type
_entity.pdbx_description
1 polymer ?
#
loop_
_entity_poly.entity_id
_entity_poly.type
_entity_poly.pdbx_seq_one_letter_code
_entity_poly.pdbx_strand_id
1 'polypeptide(L)'
;VTIIHRGLVADHSWGFCDFVGTSYNPRDFEIEIQSNLRPDDYIKTLLHELVHLRQWVRGTLTMKSGKMHFKDKSVSEFEYMKQPHEIEAYAEEIKLYQLYMEEVHGMPVKKPTPSFTNRLCEAL
;
A
#
# COMPACT_ATOMS: atom_id res chain seq x y z
N VAL A 1 -10.17 -5.06 -7.09
CA VAL A 1 -8.75 -5.32 -6.79
C VAL A 1 -8.43 -6.78 -6.94
N THR A 2 -7.39 -7.10 -7.67
CA THR A 2 -6.92 -8.47 -7.85
C THR A 2 -5.57 -8.62 -7.16
N ILE A 3 -5.43 -9.65 -6.33
CA ILE A 3 -4.16 -9.96 -5.66
C ILE A 3 -3.54 -11.17 -6.36
N ILE A 4 -2.29 -11.01 -6.80
CA ILE A 4 -1.54 -12.03 -7.54
C ILE A 4 -0.29 -12.38 -6.75
N HIS A 5 -0.04 -13.67 -6.57
CA HIS A 5 1.18 -14.16 -5.92
C HIS A 5 2.13 -14.71 -6.98
N ARG A 6 3.35 -14.17 -7.02
CA ARG A 6 4.37 -14.65 -7.95
C ARG A 6 5.77 -14.37 -7.42
N GLY A 7 6.78 -14.93 -8.05
CA GLY A 7 8.17 -14.68 -7.69
C GLY A 7 8.61 -13.29 -8.10
N LEU A 8 8.99 -12.45 -7.12
CA LEU A 8 9.42 -11.07 -7.34
C LEU A 8 10.88 -10.84 -6.94
N VAL A 9 11.60 -11.89 -6.55
CA VAL A 9 13.00 -11.77 -6.09
C VAL A 9 13.89 -11.18 -7.18
N ALA A 10 13.66 -11.57 -8.44
CA ALA A 10 14.40 -11.02 -9.58
C ALA A 10 14.16 -9.52 -9.79
N ASP A 11 13.02 -9.01 -9.32
CA ASP A 11 12.67 -7.58 -9.40
C ASP A 11 13.13 -6.81 -8.16
N HIS A 12 13.80 -7.46 -7.23
CA HIS A 12 14.26 -6.88 -5.96
C HIS A 12 13.12 -6.26 -5.14
N SER A 13 11.94 -6.88 -5.18
CA SER A 13 10.76 -6.36 -4.50
C SER A 13 9.94 -7.48 -3.88
N TRP A 14 9.14 -7.15 -2.85
CA TRP A 14 8.16 -8.06 -2.27
C TRP A 14 6.74 -7.78 -2.75
N GLY A 15 6.49 -6.61 -3.32
CA GLY A 15 5.17 -6.29 -3.80
C GLY A 15 5.13 -5.11 -4.75
N PHE A 16 4.05 -5.04 -5.50
CA PHE A 16 3.73 -3.95 -6.41
C PHE A 16 2.23 -3.66 -6.37
N CYS A 17 1.87 -2.41 -6.59
CA CYS A 17 0.49 -2.00 -6.79
C CYS A 17 0.40 -1.16 -8.06
N ASP A 18 -0.31 -1.67 -9.06
CA ASP A 18 -0.49 -0.99 -10.33
C ASP A 18 -1.97 -0.82 -10.65
N PHE A 19 -2.33 0.29 -11.29
CA PHE A 19 -3.67 0.44 -11.85
C PHE A 19 -3.78 -0.37 -13.16
N VAL A 20 -5.00 -0.83 -13.45
CA VAL A 20 -5.32 -1.55 -14.68
C VAL A 20 -6.23 -0.66 -15.53
N GLY A 21 -5.89 -0.52 -16.82
CA GLY A 21 -6.68 0.29 -17.74
C GLY A 21 -6.28 1.76 -17.72
N THR A 22 -7.26 2.64 -17.52
CA THR A 22 -7.02 4.09 -17.60
C THR A 22 -6.19 4.62 -16.43
N SER A 23 -5.28 5.56 -16.75
CA SER A 23 -4.52 6.30 -15.74
C SER A 23 -5.31 7.46 -15.13
N TYR A 24 -6.45 7.83 -15.71
CA TYR A 24 -7.31 8.90 -15.21
C TYR A 24 -8.31 8.33 -14.20
N ASN A 25 -8.29 8.84 -12.97
CA ASN A 25 -9.14 8.35 -11.88
C ASN A 25 -9.18 6.82 -11.81
N PRO A 26 -8.02 6.15 -11.68
CA PRO A 26 -8.01 4.68 -11.69
C PRO A 26 -8.86 4.10 -10.56
N ARG A 27 -9.55 3.00 -10.85
CA ARG A 27 -10.42 2.29 -9.89
C ARG A 27 -10.18 0.79 -9.89
N ASP A 28 -9.49 0.26 -10.91
CA ASP A 28 -9.10 -1.13 -10.98
C ASP A 28 -7.62 -1.27 -10.71
N PHE A 29 -7.25 -2.18 -9.81
CA PHE A 29 -5.87 -2.35 -9.37
C PHE A 29 -5.50 -3.82 -9.31
N GLU A 30 -4.23 -4.09 -9.60
CA GLU A 30 -3.59 -5.37 -9.32
C GLU A 30 -2.52 -5.15 -8.26
N ILE A 31 -2.53 -6.00 -7.25
CA ILE A 31 -1.48 -6.05 -6.23
C ILE A 31 -0.73 -7.37 -6.43
N GLU A 32 0.58 -7.29 -6.67
CA GLU A 32 1.43 -8.47 -6.76
C GLU A 32 2.21 -8.60 -5.46
N ILE A 33 2.27 -9.81 -4.91
CA ILE A 33 2.98 -10.10 -3.68
C ILE A 33 3.89 -11.31 -3.90
N GLN A 34 5.13 -11.19 -3.44
CA GLN A 34 6.12 -12.27 -3.49
C GLN A 34 5.53 -13.54 -2.88
N SER A 35 5.68 -14.66 -3.60
CA SER A 35 5.29 -15.98 -3.09
C SER A 35 6.16 -16.40 -1.91
N ASN A 36 5.60 -17.22 -1.03
CA ASN A 36 6.32 -17.86 0.08
C ASN A 36 6.91 -16.88 1.11
N LEU A 37 6.31 -15.69 1.26
CA LEU A 37 6.67 -14.81 2.36
C LEU A 37 6.20 -15.38 3.69
N ARG A 38 6.89 -15.05 4.77
CA ARG A 38 6.42 -15.33 6.13
C ARG A 38 5.11 -14.56 6.35
N PRO A 39 4.20 -15.09 7.22
CA PRO A 39 2.88 -14.45 7.42
C PRO A 39 2.94 -12.97 7.78
N ASP A 40 3.84 -12.57 8.68
CA ASP A 40 3.98 -11.17 9.09
C ASP A 40 4.50 -10.30 7.94
N ASP A 41 5.47 -10.79 7.17
CA ASP A 41 6.00 -10.08 6.00
C ASP A 41 4.94 -9.94 4.91
N TYR A 42 4.13 -10.97 4.72
CA TYR A 42 3.01 -10.94 3.77
C TYR A 42 2.02 -9.82 4.13
N ILE A 43 1.60 -9.76 5.39
CA ILE A 43 0.63 -8.75 5.85
C ILE A 43 1.21 -7.34 5.71
N LYS A 44 2.46 -7.14 6.11
CA LYS A 44 3.12 -5.82 5.98
C LYS A 44 3.21 -5.39 4.51
N THR A 45 3.57 -6.31 3.63
CA THR A 45 3.65 -6.04 2.19
C THR A 45 2.29 -5.69 1.62
N LEU A 46 1.26 -6.46 1.96
CA LEU A 46 -0.10 -6.19 1.51
C LEU A 46 -0.56 -4.80 1.98
N LEU A 47 -0.35 -4.47 3.25
CA LEU A 47 -0.73 -3.16 3.79
C LEU A 47 0.00 -2.02 3.09
N HIS A 48 1.29 -2.20 2.80
CA HIS A 48 2.08 -1.22 2.06
C HIS A 48 1.48 -0.95 0.67
N GLU A 49 1.15 -2.01 -0.06
CA GLU A 49 0.56 -1.86 -1.40
C GLU A 49 -0.85 -1.29 -1.35
N LEU A 50 -1.63 -1.58 -0.32
CA LEU A 50 -2.93 -0.96 -0.12
C LEU A 50 -2.82 0.55 0.14
N VAL A 51 -1.76 1.02 0.77
CA VAL A 51 -1.52 2.46 0.91
C VAL A 51 -1.30 3.10 -0.46
N HIS A 52 -0.54 2.46 -1.35
CA HIS A 52 -0.39 2.95 -2.72
C HIS A 52 -1.71 2.99 -3.47
N LEU A 53 -2.55 1.96 -3.31
CA LEU A 53 -3.91 1.97 -3.88
C LEU A 53 -4.69 3.18 -3.38
N ARG A 54 -4.65 3.46 -2.08
CA ARG A 54 -5.30 4.64 -1.49
C ARG A 54 -4.80 5.94 -2.11
N GLN A 55 -3.49 6.05 -2.30
CA GLN A 55 -2.87 7.22 -2.92
C GLN A 55 -3.42 7.46 -4.33
N TRP A 56 -3.53 6.41 -5.13
CA TRP A 56 -4.12 6.48 -6.47
C TRP A 56 -5.58 6.89 -6.43
N VAL A 57 -6.37 6.28 -5.55
CA VAL A 57 -7.82 6.54 -5.45
C VAL A 57 -8.09 7.96 -4.97
N ARG A 58 -7.29 8.46 -4.03
CA ARG A 58 -7.43 9.82 -3.49
C ARG A 58 -6.84 10.89 -4.40
N GLY A 59 -6.10 10.50 -5.43
CA GLY A 59 -5.49 11.44 -6.36
C GLY A 59 -4.23 12.11 -5.86
N THR A 60 -3.63 11.65 -4.75
CA THR A 60 -2.31 12.11 -4.32
C THR A 60 -1.21 11.55 -5.20
N LEU A 61 -1.40 10.31 -5.71
CA LEU A 61 -0.61 9.76 -6.80
C LEU A 61 -1.39 9.93 -8.10
N THR A 62 -0.72 10.46 -9.11
CA THR A 62 -1.31 10.67 -10.45
C THR A 62 -0.27 10.35 -11.52
N MET A 63 -0.76 10.10 -12.74
CA MET A 63 0.09 9.95 -13.92
C MET A 63 -0.11 11.16 -14.80
N LYS A 64 0.98 11.89 -15.08
CA LYS A 64 0.97 13.07 -15.95
C LYS A 64 2.08 12.93 -16.99
N SER A 65 1.70 12.99 -18.28
CA SER A 65 2.65 12.88 -19.39
C SER A 65 3.54 11.63 -19.29
N GLY A 66 2.96 10.50 -18.88
CA GLY A 66 3.66 9.24 -18.72
C GLY A 66 4.56 9.15 -17.50
N LYS A 67 4.49 10.11 -16.59
CA LYS A 67 5.31 10.14 -15.38
C LYS A 67 4.44 10.17 -14.13
N MET A 68 4.88 9.43 -13.10
CA MET A 68 4.21 9.41 -11.81
C MET A 68 4.50 10.69 -11.03
N HIS A 69 3.46 11.27 -10.45
CA HIS A 69 3.54 12.44 -9.59
C HIS A 69 2.88 12.16 -8.24
N PHE A 70 3.45 12.70 -7.18
CA PHE A 70 2.88 12.66 -5.84
C PHE A 70 2.71 14.11 -5.36
N LYS A 71 1.46 14.50 -5.08
CA LYS A 71 1.11 15.89 -4.71
C LYS A 71 1.72 16.89 -5.70
N ASP A 72 1.57 16.59 -6.98
CA ASP A 72 2.03 17.41 -8.12
C ASP A 72 3.55 17.52 -8.31
N LYS A 73 4.33 16.75 -7.56
CA LYS A 73 5.79 16.67 -7.75
C LYS A 73 6.16 15.37 -8.44
N SER A 74 7.05 15.44 -9.44
CA SER A 74 7.54 14.24 -10.12
C SER A 74 8.27 13.33 -9.15
N VAL A 75 7.85 12.06 -9.11
CA VAL A 75 8.48 11.04 -8.26
C VAL A 75 9.91 10.75 -8.69
N SER A 76 10.21 10.85 -9.99
CA SER A 76 11.54 10.58 -10.53
C SER A 76 12.62 11.59 -10.12
N GLU A 77 12.22 12.72 -9.52
CA GLU A 77 13.18 13.70 -8.98
C GLU A 77 13.87 13.22 -7.71
N PHE A 78 13.37 12.12 -7.10
CA PHE A 78 13.87 11.60 -5.83
C PHE A 78 14.46 10.21 -6.00
N GLU A 79 15.51 9.91 -5.22
CA GLU A 79 15.99 8.53 -5.06
C GLU A 79 14.87 7.68 -4.43
N TYR A 80 14.84 6.36 -4.73
CA TYR A 80 13.75 5.48 -4.30
C TYR A 80 13.38 5.64 -2.82
N MET A 81 14.36 5.59 -1.92
CA MET A 81 14.09 5.68 -0.47
C MET A 81 13.65 7.08 -0.01
N LYS A 82 13.78 8.08 -0.88
CA LYS A 82 13.36 9.46 -0.61
C LYS A 82 12.12 9.85 -1.38
N GLN A 83 11.53 8.94 -2.15
CA GLN A 83 10.30 9.21 -2.89
C GLN A 83 9.15 9.42 -1.90
N PRO A 84 8.43 10.56 -1.97
CA PRO A 84 7.46 10.92 -0.93
C PRO A 84 6.30 9.93 -0.79
N HIS A 85 5.85 9.31 -1.88
CA HIS A 85 4.79 8.31 -1.81
C HIS A 85 5.25 7.03 -1.09
N GLU A 86 6.53 6.67 -1.23
CA GLU A 86 7.10 5.53 -0.52
C GLU A 86 7.31 5.84 0.97
N ILE A 87 7.76 7.05 1.31
CA ILE A 87 7.90 7.48 2.70
C ILE A 87 6.54 7.40 3.41
N GLU A 88 5.48 7.90 2.78
CA GLU A 88 4.14 7.80 3.33
C GLU A 88 3.69 6.34 3.48
N ALA A 89 3.94 5.50 2.47
CA ALA A 89 3.54 4.11 2.50
C ALA A 89 4.24 3.34 3.64
N TYR A 90 5.52 3.55 3.86
CA TYR A 90 6.24 2.90 4.97
C TYR A 90 5.73 3.38 6.33
N ALA A 91 5.46 4.68 6.47
CA ALA A 91 4.93 5.22 7.73
C ALA A 91 3.53 4.68 8.03
N GLU A 92 2.66 4.65 7.03
CA GLU A 92 1.29 4.15 7.19
C GLU A 92 1.25 2.63 7.39
N GLU A 93 2.15 1.89 6.75
CA GLU A 93 2.29 0.44 6.95
C GLU A 93 2.47 0.10 8.43
N ILE A 94 3.31 0.84 9.14
CA ILE A 94 3.57 0.62 10.57
C ILE A 94 2.28 0.79 11.37
N LYS A 95 1.52 1.85 11.11
CA LYS A 95 0.24 2.11 11.79
C LYS A 95 -0.80 1.03 11.49
N LEU A 96 -0.93 0.66 10.24
CA LEU A 96 -1.91 -0.34 9.82
C LEU A 96 -1.56 -1.73 10.36
N TYR A 97 -0.27 -2.07 10.40
CA TYR A 97 0.16 -3.33 11.00
C TYR A 97 -0.13 -3.38 12.50
N GLN A 98 0.02 -2.25 13.20
CA GLN A 98 -0.36 -2.15 14.61
C GLN A 98 -1.86 -2.43 14.80
N LEU A 99 -2.71 -1.83 13.96
CA LEU A 99 -4.15 -2.10 13.98
C LEU A 99 -4.46 -3.58 13.72
N TYR A 100 -3.79 -4.16 12.74
CA TYR A 100 -3.95 -5.58 12.43
C TYR A 100 -3.60 -6.46 13.63
N MET A 101 -2.46 -6.20 14.28
CA MET A 101 -2.04 -6.98 15.45
C MET A 101 -3.03 -6.86 16.62
N GLU A 102 -3.55 -5.65 16.87
CA GLU A 102 -4.55 -5.43 17.91
C GLU A 102 -5.83 -6.22 17.65
N GLU A 103 -6.33 -6.22 16.43
CA GLU A 103 -7.63 -6.84 16.08
C GLU A 103 -7.52 -8.35 15.90
N VAL A 104 -6.45 -8.84 15.31
CA VAL A 104 -6.33 -10.26 14.93
C VAL A 104 -5.67 -11.09 16.04
N HIS A 105 -4.69 -10.53 16.72
CA HIS A 105 -3.92 -11.25 17.74
C HIS A 105 -4.29 -10.87 19.17
N GLY A 106 -5.34 -10.07 19.36
CA GLY A 106 -5.85 -9.76 20.68
C GLY A 106 -4.91 -8.95 21.55
N MET A 107 -4.08 -8.09 20.96
CA MET A 107 -3.25 -7.17 21.74
C MET A 107 -4.14 -6.24 22.55
N PRO A 108 -3.74 -5.86 23.79
CA PRO A 108 -4.57 -5.01 24.64
C PRO A 108 -4.95 -3.70 23.97
N VAL A 109 -6.25 -3.38 24.00
CA VAL A 109 -6.79 -2.14 23.47
C VAL A 109 -7.37 -1.37 24.65
N LYS A 110 -6.98 -0.11 24.83
CA LYS A 110 -7.37 0.71 26.00
C LYS A 110 -8.81 1.19 25.96
N LYS A 111 -9.44 1.22 24.80
CA LYS A 111 -10.80 1.75 24.59
C LYS A 111 -11.57 0.80 23.68
N PRO A 112 -12.93 0.73 23.83
CA PRO A 112 -13.74 0.07 22.82
C PRO A 112 -13.45 0.70 21.46
N THR A 113 -13.23 -0.15 20.46
CA THR A 113 -12.89 0.30 19.11
C THR A 113 -13.86 -0.31 18.11
N PRO A 114 -14.06 0.32 16.95
CA PRO A 114 -14.77 -0.30 15.83
C PRO A 114 -14.10 -1.63 15.45
N SER A 115 -14.79 -2.44 14.65
CA SER A 115 -14.21 -3.67 14.14
C SER A 115 -12.97 -3.36 13.30
N PHE A 116 -12.08 -4.36 13.14
CA PHE A 116 -10.88 -4.22 12.32
C PHE A 116 -11.22 -3.70 10.92
N THR A 117 -12.25 -4.25 10.28
CA THR A 117 -12.66 -3.84 8.94
C THR A 117 -13.00 -2.35 8.89
N ASN A 118 -13.79 -1.85 9.87
CA ASN A 118 -14.17 -0.44 9.90
C ASN A 118 -12.95 0.46 10.14
N ARG A 119 -12.09 0.09 11.09
CA ARG A 119 -10.88 0.86 11.40
C ARG A 119 -9.95 0.91 10.19
N LEU A 120 -9.79 -0.20 9.50
CA LEU A 120 -8.93 -0.26 8.32
C LEU A 120 -9.50 0.59 7.17
N CYS A 121 -10.82 0.53 6.96
CA CYS A 121 -11.48 1.36 5.95
C CYS A 121 -11.33 2.85 6.26
N GLU A 122 -11.44 3.26 7.52
CA GLU A 122 -11.23 4.66 7.94
C GLU A 122 -9.78 5.09 7.73
N ALA A 123 -8.81 4.20 7.94
CA ALA A 123 -7.39 4.48 7.76
C ALA A 123 -6.98 4.57 6.28
N LEU A 124 -7.64 3.77 5.44
CA LEU A 124 -7.38 3.75 4.00
C LEU A 124 -8.21 4.80 3.26
#